data_0cfc30e1301c81a2b2d161c0a33d7ecf
#
_entry.id   0cfc30e1301c81a2b2d161c0a33d7ecf
#
_cell.length_a   1.000
_cell.length_b   1.000
_cell.length_c   1.000
_cell.angle_alpha   90.00
_cell.angle_beta   90.00
_cell.angle_gamma   90.00
#
_symmetry.space_group_name_H-M   'P 1'
#
loop_
_entity.id
_entity.type
_entity.pdbx_description
1 polymer ?
#
loop_
_entity_poly.entity_id
_entity_poly.type
_entity_poly.pdbx_seq_one_letter_code
_entity_poly.pdbx_strand_id
1 'polypeptide(L)'
;MENKYVIGIDFGTLSGRAVVVRVSDGEVLASAVTEYAHGVMDTTLTAGDGKALPPEFALEVPADYIAVLASAVPKAVKDSGVDPEDVVAIGLDTTSASLVVTDKEGTPLCEKEEFKNNPHAYMKLWKHHGGQDQADRIVALAKERNEPWLGRYGGVLSSELALPKMLELYEKAPEVYQAAEAITDVMDWLTWKMTGVHTQTAGASGYKRMYQDGKYPDKAYLEALAPGFGEVFEQKMSAPIAPLGSKVGELTEKAASLMGLKAVITVCSGNIDAHVHAAGVGATENGVLTAIAGTSTCFVVSAHDYADVPGTFGVVDGGIVDGEWGFEAGQTAVGDIFSWFT
;
A
#
# COMPACT_ATOMS: atom_id res chain seq x y z
N MET A 1 -15.08 -28.39 -8.08
CA MET A 1 -14.06 -27.34 -8.20
C MET A 1 -12.65 -27.95 -8.15
N GLU A 2 -12.54 -29.19 -8.59
CA GLU A 2 -11.25 -29.84 -8.80
C GLU A 2 -10.48 -29.06 -9.87
N ASN A 3 -9.19 -28.84 -9.64
CA ASN A 3 -8.26 -28.15 -10.54
C ASN A 3 -8.51 -26.64 -10.77
N LYS A 4 -8.82 -25.87 -9.73
CA LYS A 4 -8.76 -24.39 -9.78
C LYS A 4 -7.67 -23.86 -8.85
N TYR A 5 -6.97 -22.85 -9.34
CA TYR A 5 -5.81 -22.28 -8.66
C TYR A 5 -5.93 -20.77 -8.59
N VAL A 6 -5.31 -20.21 -7.58
CA VAL A 6 -5.18 -18.75 -7.42
C VAL A 6 -3.70 -18.40 -7.25
N ILE A 7 -3.37 -17.17 -7.58
CA ILE A 7 -2.04 -16.62 -7.37
C ILE A 7 -2.14 -15.54 -6.28
N GLY A 8 -1.35 -15.68 -5.23
CA GLY A 8 -1.08 -14.62 -4.27
C GLY A 8 0.25 -13.94 -4.60
N ILE A 9 0.30 -12.61 -4.51
CA ILE A 9 1.53 -11.85 -4.75
C ILE A 9 1.76 -10.90 -3.57
N ASP A 10 2.83 -11.14 -2.82
CA ASP A 10 3.28 -10.33 -1.69
C ASP A 10 4.42 -9.40 -2.16
N PHE A 11 4.25 -8.11 -1.99
CA PHE A 11 5.25 -7.09 -2.30
C PHE A 11 5.79 -6.47 -1.00
N GLY A 12 6.86 -7.06 -0.50
CA GLY A 12 7.57 -6.56 0.68
C GLY A 12 8.51 -5.38 0.36
N THR A 13 9.35 -5.01 1.33
CA THR A 13 10.27 -3.86 1.22
C THR A 13 11.44 -4.08 0.25
N LEU A 14 11.93 -5.31 0.08
CA LEU A 14 13.15 -5.57 -0.73
C LEU A 14 12.92 -6.55 -1.87
N SER A 15 11.76 -7.18 -1.91
CA SER A 15 11.44 -8.23 -2.88
C SER A 15 9.94 -8.43 -2.98
N GLY A 16 9.49 -9.00 -4.09
CA GLY A 16 8.14 -9.53 -4.23
C GLY A 16 8.15 -11.05 -4.38
N ARG A 17 7.10 -11.69 -3.90
CA ARG A 17 6.89 -13.13 -3.95
C ARG A 17 5.57 -13.47 -4.60
N ALA A 18 5.57 -14.48 -5.47
CA ALA A 18 4.35 -15.07 -6.00
C ALA A 18 4.21 -16.49 -5.47
N VAL A 19 2.98 -16.87 -5.11
CA VAL A 19 2.60 -18.24 -4.70
C VAL A 19 1.45 -18.74 -5.55
N VAL A 20 1.46 -20.03 -5.89
CA VAL A 20 0.35 -20.72 -6.55
C VAL A 20 -0.33 -21.62 -5.54
N VAL A 21 -1.62 -21.42 -5.34
CA VAL A 21 -2.40 -22.09 -4.30
C VAL A 21 -3.58 -22.84 -4.93
N ARG A 22 -3.81 -24.08 -4.49
CA ARG A 22 -4.97 -24.86 -4.89
C ARG A 22 -6.21 -24.44 -4.12
N VAL A 23 -7.28 -24.08 -4.82
CA VAL A 23 -8.52 -23.57 -4.20
C VAL A 23 -9.22 -24.59 -3.29
N SER A 24 -9.12 -25.89 -3.61
CA SER A 24 -9.87 -26.92 -2.88
C SER A 24 -9.44 -27.16 -1.44
N ASP A 25 -8.16 -26.94 -1.14
CA ASP A 25 -7.56 -27.28 0.17
C ASP A 25 -6.56 -26.24 0.70
N GLY A 26 -6.25 -25.18 -0.07
CA GLY A 26 -5.30 -24.15 0.33
C GLY A 26 -3.84 -24.59 0.21
N GLU A 27 -3.52 -25.72 -0.44
CA GLU A 27 -2.15 -26.16 -0.60
C GLU A 27 -1.35 -25.20 -1.48
N VAL A 28 -0.20 -24.73 -0.96
CA VAL A 28 0.78 -23.94 -1.72
C VAL A 28 1.63 -24.90 -2.55
N LEU A 29 1.46 -24.87 -3.89
CA LEU A 29 2.14 -25.76 -4.81
C LEU A 29 3.54 -25.30 -5.19
N ALA A 30 3.74 -24.00 -5.30
CA ALA A 30 5.02 -23.38 -5.59
C ALA A 30 5.07 -21.95 -5.13
N SER A 31 6.31 -21.45 -4.95
CA SER A 31 6.58 -20.03 -4.73
C SER A 31 7.83 -19.60 -5.48
N ALA A 32 7.87 -18.33 -5.87
CA ALA A 32 9.05 -17.71 -6.45
C ALA A 32 9.22 -16.29 -5.92
N VAL A 33 10.47 -15.85 -5.76
CA VAL A 33 10.83 -14.53 -5.26
C VAL A 33 11.64 -13.80 -6.33
N THR A 34 11.43 -12.48 -6.42
CA THR A 34 12.25 -11.56 -7.20
C THR A 34 12.66 -10.40 -6.30
N GLU A 35 13.96 -10.20 -6.14
CA GLU A 35 14.51 -9.06 -5.42
C GLU A 35 14.37 -7.78 -6.28
N TYR A 36 14.16 -6.64 -5.63
CA TYR A 36 14.11 -5.35 -6.31
C TYR A 36 15.52 -4.94 -6.74
N ALA A 37 15.68 -4.63 -8.03
CA ALA A 37 16.97 -4.31 -8.60
C ALA A 37 17.61 -3.06 -7.99
N HIS A 38 16.80 -2.08 -7.62
CA HIS A 38 17.28 -0.82 -7.02
C HIS A 38 17.25 -0.84 -5.49
N GLY A 39 16.44 -1.73 -4.88
CA GLY A 39 16.20 -1.76 -3.44
C GLY A 39 15.65 -0.44 -2.91
N VAL A 40 15.90 -0.15 -1.64
CA VAL A 40 15.49 1.13 -1.02
C VAL A 40 16.59 2.16 -1.19
N MET A 41 16.25 3.31 -1.78
CA MET A 41 17.12 4.48 -1.88
C MET A 41 16.85 5.40 -0.68
N ASP A 42 17.78 5.47 0.28
CA ASP A 42 17.67 6.25 1.52
C ASP A 42 18.84 7.23 1.73
N THR A 43 19.94 7.05 1.03
CA THR A 43 21.10 7.93 1.12
C THR A 43 21.43 8.61 -0.20
N THR A 44 21.15 7.93 -1.31
CA THR A 44 21.53 8.37 -2.65
C THR A 44 20.44 7.99 -3.65
N LEU A 45 20.10 8.90 -4.57
CA LEU A 45 19.16 8.64 -5.68
C LEU A 45 19.83 7.80 -6.76
N THR A 46 20.07 6.52 -6.49
CA THR A 46 20.83 5.62 -7.36
C THR A 46 20.15 5.36 -8.71
N ALA A 47 18.81 5.42 -8.77
CA ALA A 47 18.04 5.29 -10.00
C ALA A 47 17.98 6.59 -10.84
N GLY A 48 18.48 7.70 -10.30
CA GLY A 48 18.54 9.02 -10.97
C GLY A 48 19.97 9.48 -11.21
N ASP A 49 20.27 10.71 -10.78
CA ASP A 49 21.57 11.37 -11.02
C ASP A 49 22.65 11.04 -9.97
N GLY A 50 22.37 10.18 -9.02
CA GLY A 50 23.31 9.77 -7.98
C GLY A 50 23.53 10.79 -6.87
N LYS A 51 22.72 11.83 -6.78
CA LYS A 51 22.84 12.83 -5.71
C LYS A 51 22.39 12.27 -4.36
N ALA A 52 22.97 12.84 -3.30
CA ALA A 52 22.56 12.54 -1.94
C ALA A 52 21.08 12.91 -1.71
N LEU A 53 20.37 12.04 -1.06
CA LEU A 53 18.99 12.26 -0.61
C LEU A 53 18.99 13.04 0.71
N PRO A 54 17.94 13.84 0.98
CA PRO A 54 17.73 14.40 2.30
C PRO A 54 17.61 13.30 3.36
N PRO A 55 17.93 13.60 4.64
CA PRO A 55 17.69 12.66 5.73
C PRO A 55 16.24 12.19 5.77
N GLU A 56 16.04 10.98 6.28
CA GLU A 56 14.71 10.37 6.48
C GLU A 56 13.93 10.07 5.17
N PHE A 57 14.58 10.17 4.01
CA PHE A 57 14.00 9.70 2.77
C PHE A 57 14.11 8.17 2.68
N ALA A 58 13.07 7.54 2.15
CA ALA A 58 13.08 6.14 1.74
C ALA A 58 12.24 6.03 0.47
N LEU A 59 12.92 5.77 -0.64
CA LEU A 59 12.33 5.78 -1.97
C LEU A 59 12.53 4.43 -2.66
N GLU A 60 11.60 4.08 -3.54
CA GLU A 60 11.70 2.90 -4.38
C GLU A 60 11.31 3.21 -5.84
N VAL A 61 11.66 2.29 -6.72
CA VAL A 61 11.40 2.39 -8.16
C VAL A 61 10.17 1.53 -8.51
N PRO A 62 9.05 2.11 -8.96
CA PRO A 62 7.85 1.34 -9.29
C PRO A 62 8.08 0.24 -10.34
N ALA A 63 9.04 0.42 -11.25
CA ALA A 63 9.40 -0.58 -12.26
C ALA A 63 9.89 -1.91 -11.65
N ASP A 64 10.48 -1.91 -10.46
CA ASP A 64 10.91 -3.12 -9.76
C ASP A 64 9.69 -4.01 -9.39
N TYR A 65 8.57 -3.41 -9.05
CA TYR A 65 7.31 -4.09 -8.78
C TYR A 65 6.74 -4.76 -10.04
N ILE A 66 6.83 -4.08 -11.18
CA ILE A 66 6.45 -4.68 -12.49
C ILE A 66 7.38 -5.84 -12.85
N ALA A 67 8.68 -5.76 -12.49
CA ALA A 67 9.62 -6.85 -12.70
C ALA A 67 9.26 -8.11 -11.90
N VAL A 68 8.67 -7.97 -10.70
CA VAL A 68 8.13 -9.10 -9.92
C VAL A 68 7.01 -9.80 -10.69
N LEU A 69 6.06 -9.04 -11.26
CA LEU A 69 4.98 -9.60 -12.08
C LEU A 69 5.53 -10.36 -13.30
N ALA A 70 6.59 -9.85 -13.90
CA ALA A 70 7.21 -10.42 -15.10
C ALA A 70 8.11 -11.64 -14.82
N SER A 71 8.54 -11.85 -13.58
CA SER A 71 9.53 -12.90 -13.25
C SER A 71 9.02 -13.89 -12.21
N ALA A 72 8.57 -13.43 -11.03
CA ALA A 72 8.13 -14.31 -9.96
C ALA A 72 6.85 -15.07 -10.34
N VAL A 73 5.88 -14.41 -10.99
CA VAL A 73 4.61 -15.04 -11.36
C VAL A 73 4.81 -16.16 -12.39
N PRO A 74 5.45 -15.92 -13.56
CA PRO A 74 5.69 -17.00 -14.53
C PRO A 74 6.50 -18.16 -13.94
N LYS A 75 7.48 -17.84 -13.07
CA LYS A 75 8.32 -18.84 -12.42
C LYS A 75 7.50 -19.71 -11.46
N ALA A 76 6.67 -19.11 -10.61
CA ALA A 76 5.81 -19.83 -9.67
C ALA A 76 4.81 -20.76 -10.42
N VAL A 77 4.18 -20.25 -11.48
CA VAL A 77 3.26 -21.05 -12.32
C VAL A 77 4.00 -22.22 -12.97
N LYS A 78 5.17 -21.99 -13.54
CA LYS A 78 5.98 -23.06 -14.15
C LYS A 78 6.39 -24.12 -13.12
N ASP A 79 6.88 -23.69 -11.96
CA ASP A 79 7.39 -24.59 -10.91
C ASP A 79 6.25 -25.39 -10.25
N SER A 80 5.01 -24.87 -10.24
CA SER A 80 3.82 -25.58 -9.75
C SER A 80 3.34 -26.68 -10.67
N GLY A 81 3.71 -26.65 -11.96
CA GLY A 81 3.19 -27.56 -12.97
C GLY A 81 1.71 -27.35 -13.33
N VAL A 82 1.10 -26.26 -12.86
CA VAL A 82 -0.30 -25.90 -13.13
C VAL A 82 -0.44 -25.36 -14.55
N ASP A 83 -1.51 -25.75 -15.22
CA ASP A 83 -1.87 -25.11 -16.49
C ASP A 83 -2.35 -23.67 -16.21
N PRO A 84 -1.78 -22.63 -16.84
CA PRO A 84 -2.25 -21.26 -16.71
C PRO A 84 -3.75 -21.07 -16.97
N GLU A 85 -4.36 -21.97 -17.75
CA GLU A 85 -5.81 -21.97 -18.02
C GLU A 85 -6.65 -22.28 -16.78
N ASP A 86 -6.09 -22.95 -15.78
CA ASP A 86 -6.77 -23.30 -14.54
C ASP A 86 -6.64 -22.25 -13.43
N VAL A 87 -5.85 -21.19 -13.66
CA VAL A 87 -5.75 -20.04 -12.75
C VAL A 87 -6.98 -19.15 -12.89
N VAL A 88 -7.69 -18.92 -11.79
CA VAL A 88 -8.98 -18.22 -11.81
C VAL A 88 -8.96 -16.83 -11.18
N ALA A 89 -8.02 -16.56 -10.27
CA ALA A 89 -7.91 -15.25 -9.63
C ALA A 89 -6.49 -14.92 -9.18
N ILE A 90 -6.23 -13.61 -9.02
CA ILE A 90 -5.03 -13.05 -8.45
C ILE A 90 -5.43 -12.15 -7.29
N GLY A 91 -4.83 -12.36 -6.13
CA GLY A 91 -4.83 -11.44 -4.99
C GLY A 91 -3.42 -10.91 -4.76
N LEU A 92 -3.32 -9.73 -4.16
CA LEU A 92 -2.02 -9.16 -3.79
C LEU A 92 -2.10 -8.42 -2.47
N ASP A 93 -0.95 -8.32 -1.83
CA ASP A 93 -0.70 -7.41 -0.73
C ASP A 93 0.61 -6.64 -0.95
N THR A 94 0.73 -5.52 -0.28
CA THR A 94 1.94 -4.71 -0.33
C THR A 94 2.20 -4.04 1.02
N THR A 95 3.43 -3.55 1.20
CA THR A 95 3.69 -2.51 2.20
C THR A 95 2.75 -1.33 1.94
N SER A 96 2.13 -0.81 2.98
CA SER A 96 1.12 0.25 2.85
C SER A 96 1.69 1.66 2.89
N ALA A 97 0.91 2.64 2.45
CA ALA A 97 1.33 4.04 2.35
C ALA A 97 2.60 4.23 1.51
N SER A 98 2.88 3.31 0.59
CA SER A 98 3.92 3.41 -0.42
C SER A 98 3.33 4.13 -1.64
N LEU A 99 3.54 5.45 -1.71
CA LEU A 99 2.83 6.32 -2.63
C LEU A 99 3.57 6.49 -3.95
N VAL A 100 2.88 6.18 -5.05
CA VAL A 100 3.33 6.41 -6.43
C VAL A 100 2.66 7.68 -6.96
N VAL A 101 3.44 8.57 -7.54
CA VAL A 101 2.93 9.75 -8.26
C VAL A 101 2.92 9.46 -9.76
N THR A 102 1.78 9.62 -10.43
CA THR A 102 1.60 9.19 -11.82
C THR A 102 0.93 10.24 -12.68
N ASP A 103 1.07 10.08 -13.99
CA ASP A 103 0.19 10.73 -14.95
C ASP A 103 -1.19 10.03 -15.03
N LYS A 104 -2.04 10.52 -15.92
CA LYS A 104 -3.42 10.01 -16.09
C LYS A 104 -3.51 8.57 -16.63
N GLU A 105 -2.43 8.05 -17.25
CA GLU A 105 -2.31 6.67 -17.71
C GLU A 105 -1.69 5.75 -16.65
N GLY A 106 -1.40 6.28 -15.46
CA GLY A 106 -0.75 5.53 -14.38
C GLY A 106 0.74 5.28 -14.64
N THR A 107 1.40 6.11 -15.47
CA THR A 107 2.85 6.05 -15.65
C THR A 107 3.52 6.82 -14.51
N PRO A 108 4.41 6.19 -13.73
CA PRO A 108 5.15 6.89 -12.67
C PRO A 108 5.94 8.09 -13.20
N LEU A 109 5.89 9.22 -12.51
CA LEU A 109 6.58 10.43 -12.97
C LEU A 109 8.10 10.27 -12.99
N CYS A 110 8.68 9.43 -12.11
CA CYS A 110 10.12 9.13 -12.13
C CYS A 110 10.59 8.46 -13.45
N GLU A 111 9.69 7.87 -14.23
CA GLU A 111 10.01 7.31 -15.55
C GLU A 111 10.09 8.38 -16.66
N LYS A 112 9.64 9.61 -16.37
CA LYS A 112 9.70 10.72 -17.31
C LYS A 112 11.04 11.46 -17.24
N GLU A 113 11.60 11.80 -18.39
CA GLU A 113 12.93 12.40 -18.49
C GLU A 113 13.09 13.67 -17.65
N GLU A 114 12.02 14.51 -17.60
CA GLU A 114 12.02 15.74 -16.83
C GLU A 114 12.03 15.54 -15.31
N PHE A 115 11.58 14.37 -14.80
CA PHE A 115 11.44 14.10 -13.38
C PHE A 115 12.39 13.01 -12.84
N LYS A 116 13.12 12.30 -13.69
CA LYS A 116 13.99 11.18 -13.29
C LYS A 116 15.05 11.54 -12.24
N ASN A 117 15.41 12.80 -12.13
CA ASN A 117 16.39 13.31 -11.16
C ASN A 117 15.75 14.06 -9.98
N ASN A 118 14.41 14.06 -9.91
CA ASN A 118 13.70 14.63 -8.78
C ASN A 118 13.30 13.51 -7.79
N PRO A 119 13.83 13.50 -6.55
CA PRO A 119 13.53 12.43 -5.59
C PRO A 119 12.04 12.34 -5.22
N HIS A 120 11.31 13.45 -5.29
CA HIS A 120 9.87 13.46 -5.01
C HIS A 120 9.00 12.83 -6.11
N ALA A 121 9.58 12.53 -7.29
CA ALA A 121 8.89 11.80 -8.36
C ALA A 121 8.93 10.28 -8.17
N TYR A 122 9.77 9.78 -7.28
CA TYR A 122 9.86 8.37 -6.93
C TYR A 122 8.82 7.95 -5.90
N MET A 123 8.56 6.66 -5.82
CA MET A 123 7.64 6.12 -4.82
C MET A 123 8.19 6.35 -3.42
N LYS A 124 7.41 7.02 -2.57
CA LYS A 124 7.71 7.20 -1.15
C LYS A 124 7.27 5.97 -0.39
N LEU A 125 8.24 5.19 0.09
CA LEU A 125 8.01 3.94 0.82
C LEU A 125 7.29 4.19 2.16
N TRP A 126 6.71 3.14 2.76
CA TRP A 126 6.08 3.20 4.07
C TRP A 126 6.97 3.88 5.14
N LYS A 127 8.25 3.54 5.22
CA LYS A 127 9.24 4.10 6.15
C LYS A 127 9.86 5.45 5.72
N HIS A 128 9.24 6.17 4.77
CA HIS A 128 9.68 7.52 4.42
C HIS A 128 9.19 8.51 5.47
N HIS A 129 10.11 9.16 6.17
CA HIS A 129 9.84 10.11 7.25
C HIS A 129 10.15 11.57 6.89
N GLY A 130 10.46 11.87 5.63
CA GLY A 130 10.74 13.23 5.15
C GLY A 130 9.62 14.25 5.39
N GLY A 131 8.39 13.75 5.61
CA GLY A 131 7.21 14.55 5.94
C GLY A 131 6.93 14.74 7.43
N GLN A 132 7.92 14.63 8.33
CA GLN A 132 7.69 14.72 9.78
C GLN A 132 7.16 16.10 10.21
N ASP A 133 7.73 17.19 9.71
CA ASP A 133 7.24 18.56 10.00
C ASP A 133 5.78 18.74 9.57
N GLN A 134 5.39 18.11 8.44
CA GLN A 134 4.02 18.11 7.95
C GLN A 134 3.09 17.32 8.88
N ALA A 135 3.53 16.14 9.33
CA ALA A 135 2.75 15.33 10.28
C ALA A 135 2.50 16.08 11.60
N ASP A 136 3.52 16.75 12.14
CA ASP A 136 3.40 17.53 13.37
C ASP A 136 2.40 18.69 13.21
N ARG A 137 2.41 19.42 12.09
CA ARG A 137 1.45 20.49 11.80
C ARG A 137 0.02 19.97 11.59
N ILE A 138 -0.13 18.83 10.90
CA ILE A 138 -1.41 18.17 10.72
C ILE A 138 -2.03 17.84 12.08
N VAL A 139 -1.26 17.20 12.97
CA VAL A 139 -1.75 16.84 14.32
C VAL A 139 -2.05 18.08 15.16
N ALA A 140 -1.19 19.10 15.14
CA ALA A 140 -1.40 20.34 15.89
C ALA A 140 -2.71 21.03 15.48
N LEU A 141 -2.93 21.21 14.18
CA LEU A 141 -4.15 21.82 13.64
C LEU A 141 -5.40 20.96 13.91
N ALA A 142 -5.28 19.62 13.80
CA ALA A 142 -6.38 18.72 14.11
C ALA A 142 -6.82 18.81 15.58
N LYS A 143 -5.87 18.90 16.51
CA LYS A 143 -6.16 19.11 17.93
C LYS A 143 -6.79 20.49 18.19
N GLU A 144 -6.27 21.54 17.58
CA GLU A 144 -6.84 22.91 17.72
C GLU A 144 -8.29 22.96 17.23
N ARG A 145 -8.60 22.27 16.12
CA ARG A 145 -9.93 22.25 15.51
C ARG A 145 -10.84 21.17 16.08
N ASN A 146 -10.34 20.30 16.96
CA ASN A 146 -11.04 19.14 17.48
C ASN A 146 -11.56 18.22 16.34
N GLU A 147 -10.71 17.91 15.37
CA GLU A 147 -11.07 17.07 14.24
C GLU A 147 -11.39 15.64 14.70
N PRO A 148 -12.62 15.14 14.44
CA PRO A 148 -13.07 13.87 15.02
C PRO A 148 -12.29 12.66 14.48
N TRP A 149 -11.73 12.72 13.27
CA TRP A 149 -10.97 11.64 12.68
C TRP A 149 -9.66 11.34 13.44
N LEU A 150 -9.09 12.33 14.17
CA LEU A 150 -7.83 12.13 14.88
C LEU A 150 -7.91 11.04 15.96
N GLY A 151 -9.08 10.87 16.59
CA GLY A 151 -9.34 9.79 17.55
C GLY A 151 -9.16 8.39 16.95
N ARG A 152 -9.52 8.22 15.66
CA ARG A 152 -9.35 6.97 14.92
C ARG A 152 -7.88 6.56 14.73
N TYR A 153 -6.95 7.50 14.90
CA TYR A 153 -5.50 7.29 14.81
C TYR A 153 -4.81 7.44 16.17
N GLY A 154 -5.53 7.18 17.25
CA GLY A 154 -4.99 7.22 18.62
C GLY A 154 -4.54 8.59 19.11
N GLY A 155 -4.96 9.69 18.45
CA GLY A 155 -4.62 11.08 18.79
C GLY A 155 -3.28 11.57 18.26
N VAL A 156 -2.63 10.79 17.39
CA VAL A 156 -1.36 11.13 16.70
C VAL A 156 -1.42 10.72 15.24
N LEU A 157 -0.48 11.20 14.44
CA LEU A 157 -0.34 10.81 13.03
C LEU A 157 1.13 10.62 12.70
N SER A 158 1.48 9.45 12.18
CA SER A 158 2.84 9.17 11.72
C SER A 158 3.11 9.87 10.38
N SER A 159 4.35 10.34 10.19
CA SER A 159 4.84 10.81 8.88
C SER A 159 4.84 9.73 7.79
N GLU A 160 4.69 8.47 8.17
CA GLU A 160 4.53 7.34 7.24
C GLU A 160 3.22 7.41 6.44
N LEU A 161 2.18 8.08 6.94
CA LEU A 161 0.87 8.13 6.33
C LEU A 161 0.81 9.00 5.06
N ALA A 162 -0.24 8.82 4.28
CA ALA A 162 -0.35 9.48 2.98
C ALA A 162 -0.44 11.02 3.09
N LEU A 163 -1.24 11.55 4.02
CA LEU A 163 -1.47 13.00 4.10
C LEU A 163 -0.19 13.80 4.38
N PRO A 164 0.70 13.43 5.33
CA PRO A 164 2.00 14.06 5.48
C PRO A 164 2.87 14.02 4.23
N LYS A 165 2.93 12.87 3.53
CA LYS A 165 3.70 12.70 2.30
C LYS A 165 3.16 13.55 1.15
N MET A 166 1.83 13.68 1.05
CA MET A 166 1.19 14.53 0.04
C MET A 166 1.42 16.01 0.32
N LEU A 167 1.36 16.43 1.59
CA LEU A 167 1.64 17.81 1.97
C LEU A 167 3.13 18.13 1.78
N GLU A 168 4.04 17.20 2.10
CA GLU A 168 5.46 17.32 1.78
C GLU A 168 5.69 17.51 0.27
N LEU A 169 5.05 16.69 -0.56
CA LEU A 169 5.14 16.80 -2.00
C LEU A 169 4.64 18.17 -2.50
N TYR A 170 3.49 18.61 -1.99
CA TYR A 170 2.89 19.91 -2.32
C TYR A 170 3.82 21.07 -2.04
N GLU A 171 4.50 21.04 -0.87
CA GLU A 171 5.35 22.14 -0.41
C GLU A 171 6.79 22.09 -0.96
N LYS A 172 7.37 20.88 -1.11
CA LYS A 172 8.79 20.70 -1.44
C LYS A 172 9.06 20.50 -2.91
N ALA A 173 8.07 20.00 -3.68
CA ALA A 173 8.21 19.74 -5.09
C ALA A 173 6.90 20.07 -5.84
N PRO A 174 6.50 21.36 -5.85
CA PRO A 174 5.24 21.77 -6.45
C PRO A 174 5.16 21.45 -7.96
N GLU A 175 6.27 21.38 -8.67
CA GLU A 175 6.33 20.97 -10.07
C GLU A 175 5.95 19.50 -10.28
N VAL A 176 6.36 18.61 -9.35
CA VAL A 176 5.96 17.19 -9.36
C VAL A 176 4.50 17.06 -8.95
N TYR A 177 4.08 17.79 -7.91
CA TYR A 177 2.68 17.79 -7.47
C TYR A 177 1.72 18.25 -8.58
N GLN A 178 2.09 19.30 -9.32
CA GLN A 178 1.28 19.81 -10.44
C GLN A 178 1.22 18.83 -11.61
N ALA A 179 2.33 18.16 -11.92
CA ALA A 179 2.41 17.17 -13.00
C ALA A 179 1.71 15.84 -12.63
N ALA A 180 1.54 15.55 -11.36
CA ALA A 180 0.83 14.35 -10.89
C ALA A 180 -0.67 14.48 -11.18
N GLU A 181 -1.21 13.57 -11.97
CA GLU A 181 -2.66 13.41 -12.18
C GLU A 181 -3.29 12.49 -11.12
N ALA A 182 -2.50 11.52 -10.61
CA ALA A 182 -2.89 10.70 -9.47
C ALA A 182 -1.72 10.49 -8.50
N ILE A 183 -2.05 10.47 -7.21
CA ILE A 183 -1.19 9.98 -6.14
C ILE A 183 -1.89 8.75 -5.59
N THR A 184 -1.29 7.58 -5.75
CA THR A 184 -1.95 6.31 -5.44
C THR A 184 -1.02 5.41 -4.63
N ASP A 185 -1.59 4.54 -3.80
CA ASP A 185 -0.82 3.51 -3.13
C ASP A 185 -0.32 2.48 -4.17
N VAL A 186 0.85 1.94 -3.97
CA VAL A 186 1.45 0.97 -4.92
C VAL A 186 0.55 -0.25 -5.12
N MET A 187 -0.18 -0.67 -4.11
CA MET A 187 -1.18 -1.74 -4.19
C MET A 187 -2.24 -1.45 -5.24
N ASP A 188 -2.84 -0.27 -5.17
CA ASP A 188 -3.89 0.17 -6.08
C ASP A 188 -3.33 0.46 -7.47
N TRP A 189 -2.10 0.99 -7.53
CA TRP A 189 -1.39 1.18 -8.79
C TRP A 189 -1.13 -0.15 -9.51
N LEU A 190 -0.73 -1.21 -8.78
CA LEU A 190 -0.51 -2.53 -9.35
C LEU A 190 -1.81 -3.14 -9.89
N THR A 191 -2.91 -3.07 -9.13
CA THR A 191 -4.23 -3.53 -9.63
C THR A 191 -4.66 -2.73 -10.85
N TRP A 192 -4.44 -1.42 -10.86
CA TRP A 192 -4.69 -0.58 -12.04
C TRP A 192 -3.84 -0.99 -13.25
N LYS A 193 -2.54 -1.24 -13.08
CA LYS A 193 -1.65 -1.70 -14.18
C LYS A 193 -2.05 -3.08 -14.71
N MET A 194 -2.57 -3.95 -13.84
CA MET A 194 -3.03 -5.29 -14.24
C MET A 194 -4.38 -5.27 -14.98
N THR A 195 -5.31 -4.42 -14.54
CA THR A 195 -6.71 -4.46 -14.99
C THR A 195 -7.13 -3.30 -15.89
N GLY A 196 -6.40 -2.20 -15.87
CA GLY A 196 -6.83 -0.93 -16.45
C GLY A 196 -7.89 -0.19 -15.62
N VAL A 197 -8.30 -0.72 -14.47
CA VAL A 197 -9.32 -0.12 -13.58
C VAL A 197 -8.62 0.47 -12.36
N HIS A 198 -8.73 1.78 -12.17
CA HIS A 198 -8.16 2.46 -11.02
C HIS A 198 -9.18 2.49 -9.88
N THR A 199 -8.87 1.83 -8.76
CA THR A 199 -9.63 1.82 -7.52
C THR A 199 -8.69 2.07 -6.33
N GLN A 200 -9.25 2.27 -5.15
CA GLN A 200 -8.51 2.34 -3.90
C GLN A 200 -9.03 1.25 -2.96
N THR A 201 -8.15 0.47 -2.35
CA THR A 201 -8.58 -0.55 -1.40
C THR A 201 -9.08 0.06 -0.08
N ALA A 202 -10.18 -0.47 0.45
CA ALA A 202 -10.84 0.05 1.66
C ALA A 202 -9.90 0.06 2.88
N GLY A 203 -9.16 -1.03 3.11
CA GLY A 203 -8.25 -1.15 4.25
C GLY A 203 -7.19 -0.05 4.27
N ALA A 204 -6.37 0.05 3.22
CA ALA A 204 -5.34 1.09 3.15
C ALA A 204 -5.93 2.51 3.09
N SER A 205 -7.11 2.71 2.51
CA SER A 205 -7.78 4.02 2.51
C SER A 205 -8.14 4.48 3.91
N GLY A 206 -8.64 3.57 4.75
CA GLY A 206 -8.94 3.86 6.14
C GLY A 206 -7.69 4.06 7.00
N TYR A 207 -6.76 3.09 6.98
CA TYR A 207 -5.59 3.13 7.86
C TYR A 207 -4.55 4.16 7.45
N LYS A 208 -4.33 4.37 6.17
CA LYS A 208 -3.15 5.11 5.69
C LYS A 208 -3.48 6.41 4.95
N ARG A 209 -4.75 6.58 4.49
CA ARG A 209 -5.16 7.71 3.63
C ARG A 209 -6.25 8.59 4.23
N MET A 210 -6.57 8.40 5.52
CA MET A 210 -7.54 9.23 6.27
C MET A 210 -8.99 9.10 5.80
N TYR A 211 -9.35 8.04 5.04
CA TYR A 211 -10.72 7.81 4.61
C TYR A 211 -11.51 7.11 5.72
N GLN A 212 -12.38 7.87 6.40
CA GLN A 212 -13.17 7.39 7.53
C GLN A 212 -14.64 7.81 7.33
N ASP A 213 -15.56 6.93 7.67
CA ASP A 213 -17.01 7.20 7.58
C ASP A 213 -17.44 7.70 6.19
N GLY A 214 -16.87 7.16 5.12
CA GLY A 214 -17.18 7.49 3.74
C GLY A 214 -16.60 8.82 3.23
N LYS A 215 -15.63 9.42 3.93
CA LYS A 215 -15.06 10.73 3.55
C LYS A 215 -13.61 10.87 3.99
N TYR A 216 -12.92 11.78 3.33
CA TYR A 216 -11.62 12.31 3.73
C TYR A 216 -11.77 13.49 4.72
N PRO A 217 -10.68 13.98 5.34
CA PRO A 217 -10.71 15.24 6.10
C PRO A 217 -11.33 16.40 5.32
N ASP A 218 -11.99 17.30 6.05
CA ASP A 218 -12.73 18.43 5.46
C ASP A 218 -11.81 19.37 4.66
N LYS A 219 -12.32 19.87 3.52
CA LYS A 219 -11.58 20.79 2.65
C LYS A 219 -11.11 22.06 3.38
N ALA A 220 -11.90 22.59 4.29
CA ALA A 220 -11.51 23.77 5.06
C ALA A 220 -10.41 23.46 6.06
N TYR A 221 -10.29 22.21 6.53
CA TYR A 221 -9.15 21.77 7.34
C TYR A 221 -7.89 21.68 6.47
N LEU A 222 -7.99 21.03 5.31
CA LEU A 222 -6.87 20.85 4.37
C LEU A 222 -6.37 22.21 3.83
N GLU A 223 -7.28 23.13 3.51
CA GLU A 223 -6.93 24.49 3.06
C GLU A 223 -6.19 25.29 4.16
N ALA A 224 -6.53 25.05 5.42
CA ALA A 224 -5.85 25.68 6.54
C ALA A 224 -4.43 25.13 6.81
N LEU A 225 -4.13 23.91 6.34
CA LEU A 225 -2.77 23.36 6.37
C LEU A 225 -1.84 24.09 5.38
N ALA A 226 -2.33 24.29 4.16
CA ALA A 226 -1.63 25.03 3.11
C ALA A 226 -2.64 25.60 2.12
N PRO A 227 -2.53 26.90 1.74
CA PRO A 227 -3.40 27.50 0.73
C PRO A 227 -3.38 26.73 -0.59
N GLY A 228 -4.54 26.35 -1.12
CA GLY A 228 -4.70 25.57 -2.34
C GLY A 228 -4.60 24.06 -2.16
N PHE A 229 -4.40 23.55 -0.94
CA PHE A 229 -4.33 22.12 -0.63
C PHE A 229 -5.71 21.50 -0.31
N GLY A 230 -6.75 22.32 -0.22
CA GLY A 230 -8.09 21.91 0.20
C GLY A 230 -8.73 20.80 -0.61
N GLU A 231 -8.42 20.70 -1.88
CA GLU A 231 -9.01 19.71 -2.80
C GLU A 231 -8.08 18.54 -3.15
N VAL A 232 -7.04 18.32 -2.35
CA VAL A 232 -6.00 17.33 -2.66
C VAL A 232 -6.55 15.92 -2.91
N PHE A 233 -7.51 15.46 -2.12
CA PHE A 233 -8.09 14.13 -2.29
C PHE A 233 -8.95 14.01 -3.55
N GLU A 234 -9.80 15.02 -3.85
CA GLU A 234 -10.59 15.03 -5.07
C GLU A 234 -9.74 15.14 -6.34
N GLN A 235 -8.64 15.87 -6.26
CA GLN A 235 -7.77 16.10 -7.41
C GLN A 235 -6.79 14.95 -7.63
N LYS A 236 -6.27 14.34 -6.55
CA LYS A 236 -5.14 13.41 -6.63
C LYS A 236 -5.45 11.98 -6.19
N MET A 237 -6.55 11.76 -5.44
CA MET A 237 -6.96 10.48 -4.87
C MET A 237 -8.45 10.18 -5.08
N SER A 238 -9.00 10.50 -6.24
CA SER A 238 -10.44 10.43 -6.51
C SER A 238 -10.95 9.06 -6.96
N ALA A 239 -10.09 8.05 -7.08
CA ALA A 239 -10.51 6.71 -7.49
C ALA A 239 -11.51 6.12 -6.47
N PRO A 240 -12.54 5.35 -6.91
CA PRO A 240 -13.53 4.77 -6.01
C PRO A 240 -12.93 3.74 -5.05
N ILE A 241 -13.49 3.67 -3.84
CA ILE A 241 -13.09 2.69 -2.83
C ILE A 241 -13.66 1.32 -3.19
N ALA A 242 -12.80 0.30 -3.21
CA ALA A 242 -13.16 -1.10 -3.42
C ALA A 242 -13.09 -1.87 -2.08
N PRO A 243 -14.12 -2.64 -1.70
CA PRO A 243 -14.09 -3.50 -0.52
C PRO A 243 -12.93 -4.51 -0.62
N LEU A 244 -12.42 -4.97 0.54
CA LEU A 244 -11.35 -5.95 0.61
C LEU A 244 -11.73 -7.24 -0.14
N GLY A 245 -10.80 -7.77 -0.94
CA GLY A 245 -10.99 -9.01 -1.70
C GLY A 245 -12.05 -8.96 -2.80
N SER A 246 -12.70 -7.79 -3.02
CA SER A 246 -13.68 -7.65 -4.10
C SER A 246 -12.99 -7.64 -5.47
N LYS A 247 -13.72 -8.07 -6.50
CA LYS A 247 -13.22 -8.00 -7.89
C LYS A 247 -13.01 -6.54 -8.30
N VAL A 248 -11.77 -6.16 -8.64
CA VAL A 248 -11.44 -4.87 -9.26
C VAL A 248 -11.69 -4.91 -10.76
N GLY A 249 -11.22 -5.97 -11.42
CA GLY A 249 -11.33 -6.12 -12.86
C GLY A 249 -10.81 -7.49 -13.31
N GLU A 250 -10.59 -7.60 -14.59
CA GLU A 250 -9.96 -8.76 -15.21
C GLU A 250 -8.57 -8.38 -15.74
N LEU A 251 -7.69 -9.36 -15.76
CA LEU A 251 -6.34 -9.19 -16.28
C LEU A 251 -6.38 -8.77 -17.74
N THR A 252 -5.73 -7.65 -18.08
CA THR A 252 -5.61 -7.21 -19.48
C THR A 252 -4.71 -8.15 -20.28
N GLU A 253 -4.85 -8.18 -21.60
CA GLU A 253 -3.95 -8.96 -22.48
C GLU A 253 -2.48 -8.62 -22.28
N LYS A 254 -2.17 -7.33 -22.07
CA LYS A 254 -0.80 -6.87 -21.81
C LYS A 254 -0.24 -7.42 -20.50
N ALA A 255 -1.01 -7.36 -19.43
CA ALA A 255 -0.60 -7.88 -18.13
C ALA A 255 -0.54 -9.40 -18.14
N ALA A 256 -1.51 -10.08 -18.79
CA ALA A 256 -1.51 -11.52 -18.98
C ALA A 256 -0.25 -12.00 -19.73
N SER A 257 0.09 -11.37 -20.83
CA SER A 257 1.31 -11.68 -21.59
C SER A 257 2.58 -11.47 -20.75
N LEU A 258 2.64 -10.40 -19.93
CA LEU A 258 3.76 -10.13 -19.03
C LEU A 258 3.94 -11.26 -18.00
N MET A 259 2.85 -11.76 -17.44
CA MET A 259 2.83 -12.76 -16.38
C MET A 259 2.78 -14.21 -16.88
N GLY A 260 2.76 -14.45 -18.19
CA GLY A 260 2.62 -15.79 -18.77
C GLY A 260 1.27 -16.45 -18.45
N LEU A 261 0.22 -15.65 -18.28
CA LEU A 261 -1.13 -16.05 -17.95
C LEU A 261 -2.09 -15.75 -19.11
N LYS A 262 -3.36 -16.16 -18.98
CA LYS A 262 -4.41 -15.74 -19.91
C LYS A 262 -5.06 -14.42 -19.45
N ALA A 263 -5.64 -13.68 -20.37
CA ALA A 263 -6.57 -12.60 -20.04
C ALA A 263 -7.83 -13.16 -19.35
N VAL A 264 -8.65 -12.29 -18.78
CA VAL A 264 -9.92 -12.60 -18.07
C VAL A 264 -9.78 -13.31 -16.72
N ILE A 265 -8.57 -13.44 -16.17
CA ILE A 265 -8.37 -13.83 -14.77
C ILE A 265 -8.85 -12.69 -13.88
N THR A 266 -9.65 -13.00 -12.86
CA THR A 266 -10.10 -11.99 -11.88
C THR A 266 -8.92 -11.47 -11.06
N VAL A 267 -8.77 -10.13 -10.97
CA VAL A 267 -7.86 -9.46 -10.04
C VAL A 267 -8.68 -8.85 -8.92
N CYS A 268 -8.32 -9.19 -7.69
CA CYS A 268 -9.02 -8.72 -6.49
C CYS A 268 -8.35 -7.48 -5.89
N SER A 269 -9.15 -6.68 -5.19
CA SER A 269 -8.66 -5.64 -4.30
C SER A 269 -7.78 -6.27 -3.21
N GLY A 270 -6.57 -5.75 -3.05
CA GLY A 270 -5.60 -6.24 -2.07
C GLY A 270 -5.85 -5.75 -0.65
N ASN A 271 -4.88 -5.99 0.23
CA ASN A 271 -4.81 -5.38 1.56
C ASN A 271 -3.35 -5.13 1.94
N ILE A 272 -3.15 -4.47 3.06
CA ILE A 272 -1.85 -4.25 3.70
C ILE A 272 -1.23 -5.60 4.07
N ASP A 273 0.05 -5.82 3.78
CA ASP A 273 0.82 -7.04 4.04
C ASP A 273 0.63 -7.57 5.48
N ALA A 274 0.75 -6.69 6.48
CA ALA A 274 0.50 -7.05 7.88
C ALA A 274 -0.94 -7.52 8.13
N HIS A 275 -1.93 -6.96 7.46
CA HIS A 275 -3.34 -7.27 7.70
C HIS A 275 -3.79 -8.59 7.08
N VAL A 276 -3.23 -8.98 5.93
CA VAL A 276 -3.57 -10.26 5.28
C VAL A 276 -3.14 -11.45 6.12
N HIS A 277 -2.17 -11.29 7.03
CA HIS A 277 -1.74 -12.34 7.94
C HIS A 277 -2.87 -12.82 8.86
N ALA A 278 -3.79 -11.92 9.28
CA ALA A 278 -4.93 -12.32 10.09
C ALA A 278 -5.80 -13.36 9.38
N ALA A 279 -6.12 -13.11 8.10
CA ALA A 279 -6.85 -14.07 7.26
C ALA A 279 -6.02 -15.33 6.98
N GLY A 280 -4.72 -15.16 6.70
CA GLY A 280 -3.80 -16.26 6.39
C GLY A 280 -3.63 -17.28 7.52
N VAL A 281 -3.74 -16.86 8.79
CA VAL A 281 -3.68 -17.76 9.97
C VAL A 281 -5.07 -18.12 10.50
N GLY A 282 -6.15 -17.71 9.81
CA GLY A 282 -7.53 -17.99 10.23
C GLY A 282 -8.01 -17.18 11.44
N ALA A 283 -7.33 -16.09 11.79
CA ALA A 283 -7.66 -15.23 12.93
C ALA A 283 -8.64 -14.11 12.52
N THR A 284 -9.76 -14.47 11.92
CA THR A 284 -10.79 -13.54 11.44
C THR A 284 -11.99 -13.42 12.38
N GLU A 285 -11.99 -14.16 13.48
CA GLU A 285 -13.07 -14.11 14.46
C GLU A 285 -12.94 -12.90 15.38
N ASN A 286 -14.09 -12.41 15.86
CA ASN A 286 -14.19 -11.29 16.79
C ASN A 286 -13.30 -11.50 18.04
N GLY A 287 -12.44 -10.52 18.33
CA GLY A 287 -11.60 -10.51 19.53
C GLY A 287 -10.35 -11.40 19.46
N VAL A 288 -10.03 -11.98 18.29
CA VAL A 288 -8.78 -12.71 18.10
C VAL A 288 -7.66 -11.74 17.76
N LEU A 289 -6.59 -11.72 18.57
CA LEU A 289 -5.40 -10.91 18.34
C LEU A 289 -4.40 -11.67 17.46
N THR A 290 -4.01 -11.07 16.36
CA THR A 290 -2.90 -11.52 15.54
C THR A 290 -1.68 -10.63 15.81
N ALA A 291 -0.54 -11.24 16.14
CA ALA A 291 0.74 -10.55 16.28
C ALA A 291 1.66 -10.93 15.12
N ILE A 292 1.97 -9.97 14.26
CA ILE A 292 2.89 -10.12 13.13
C ILE A 292 4.25 -9.64 13.61
N ALA A 293 5.09 -10.58 14.08
CA ALA A 293 6.36 -10.30 14.71
C ALA A 293 7.51 -10.38 13.70
N GLY A 294 8.24 -9.30 13.56
CA GLY A 294 9.43 -9.17 12.70
C GLY A 294 10.45 -8.24 13.36
N THR A 295 11.10 -7.41 12.58
CA THR A 295 11.92 -6.26 13.05
C THR A 295 11.09 -5.39 13.99
N SER A 296 9.87 -5.05 13.59
CA SER A 296 8.81 -4.49 14.41
C SER A 296 7.71 -5.55 14.64
N THR A 297 6.72 -5.25 15.46
CA THR A 297 5.53 -6.09 15.60
C THR A 297 4.28 -5.25 15.32
N CYS A 298 3.44 -5.73 14.41
CA CYS A 298 2.11 -5.22 14.18
C CYS A 298 1.10 -6.12 14.91
N PHE A 299 0.19 -5.52 15.66
CA PHE A 299 -0.92 -6.20 16.33
C PHE A 299 -2.21 -5.82 15.65
N VAL A 300 -2.99 -6.79 15.22
CA VAL A 300 -4.30 -6.56 14.60
C VAL A 300 -5.39 -7.37 15.30
N VAL A 301 -6.56 -6.75 15.45
CA VAL A 301 -7.76 -7.37 16.02
C VAL A 301 -8.96 -6.92 15.20
N SER A 302 -9.88 -7.85 14.91
CA SER A 302 -11.21 -7.52 14.40
C SER A 302 -12.25 -7.60 15.49
N ALA A 303 -13.23 -6.69 15.50
CA ALA A 303 -14.31 -6.66 16.47
C ALA A 303 -15.63 -6.18 15.85
N HIS A 304 -16.77 -6.65 16.39
CA HIS A 304 -18.10 -6.23 15.93
C HIS A 304 -18.39 -4.76 16.27
N ASP A 305 -17.89 -4.29 17.41
CA ASP A 305 -18.20 -2.99 17.94
C ASP A 305 -17.02 -2.03 17.84
N TYR A 306 -17.31 -0.78 17.50
CA TYR A 306 -16.36 0.30 17.56
C TYR A 306 -15.97 0.64 19.01
N ALA A 307 -14.69 0.92 19.23
CA ALA A 307 -14.18 1.50 20.46
C ALA A 307 -13.04 2.48 20.18
N ASP A 308 -12.99 3.59 20.92
CA ASP A 308 -11.81 4.44 20.95
C ASP A 308 -10.72 3.79 21.81
N VAL A 309 -9.58 3.48 21.20
CA VAL A 309 -8.43 2.91 21.89
C VAL A 309 -7.24 3.86 21.76
N PRO A 310 -6.92 4.62 22.81
CA PRO A 310 -5.79 5.56 22.77
C PRO A 310 -4.47 4.84 22.43
N GLY A 311 -3.69 5.44 21.53
CA GLY A 311 -2.39 4.89 21.13
C GLY A 311 -2.45 3.78 20.07
N THR A 312 -3.64 3.46 19.51
CA THR A 312 -3.74 2.64 18.30
C THR A 312 -3.18 3.40 17.10
N PHE A 313 -2.69 2.65 16.12
CA PHE A 313 -2.24 3.21 14.86
C PHE A 313 -3.41 3.49 13.90
N GLY A 314 -4.52 2.78 14.07
CA GLY A 314 -5.76 3.01 13.32
C GLY A 314 -6.91 2.12 13.77
N VAL A 315 -8.13 2.64 13.63
CA VAL A 315 -9.40 1.91 13.78
C VAL A 315 -10.25 2.14 12.55
N VAL A 316 -10.55 1.09 11.79
CA VAL A 316 -11.18 1.19 10.47
C VAL A 316 -12.31 0.18 10.31
N ASP A 317 -13.46 0.63 9.86
CA ASP A 317 -14.57 -0.23 9.47
C ASP A 317 -14.22 -1.02 8.19
N GLY A 318 -14.33 -2.34 8.24
CA GLY A 318 -13.96 -3.21 7.13
C GLY A 318 -12.46 -3.20 6.78
N GLY A 319 -11.57 -2.74 7.67
CA GLY A 319 -10.18 -2.52 7.32
C GLY A 319 -9.29 -3.78 7.35
N ILE A 320 -9.69 -4.80 8.10
CA ILE A 320 -8.98 -6.10 8.22
C ILE A 320 -9.89 -7.24 7.73
N VAL A 321 -11.10 -7.29 8.22
CA VAL A 321 -12.16 -8.21 7.82
C VAL A 321 -13.37 -7.37 7.43
N ASP A 322 -13.95 -7.64 6.26
CA ASP A 322 -15.13 -6.92 5.78
C ASP A 322 -16.30 -7.04 6.76
N GLY A 323 -16.95 -5.93 7.08
CA GLY A 323 -18.05 -5.88 8.04
C GLY A 323 -17.67 -5.87 9.53
N GLU A 324 -16.37 -5.84 9.85
CA GLU A 324 -15.84 -5.77 11.20
C GLU A 324 -14.99 -4.52 11.40
N TRP A 325 -14.97 -3.99 12.63
CA TRP A 325 -14.02 -2.96 13.01
C TRP A 325 -12.62 -3.55 13.15
N GLY A 326 -11.67 -3.08 12.37
CA GLY A 326 -10.27 -3.46 12.46
C GLY A 326 -9.48 -2.49 13.32
N PHE A 327 -8.71 -3.02 14.28
CA PHE A 327 -7.84 -2.27 15.18
C PHE A 327 -6.38 -2.62 14.86
N GLU A 328 -5.55 -1.62 14.65
CA GLU A 328 -4.10 -1.79 14.44
C GLU A 328 -3.33 -1.09 15.55
N ALA A 329 -2.36 -1.80 16.14
CA ALA A 329 -1.35 -1.23 17.02
C ALA A 329 0.03 -1.71 16.60
N GLY A 330 1.05 -0.88 16.78
CA GLY A 330 2.42 -1.19 16.40
C GLY A 330 3.39 -1.05 17.55
N GLN A 331 4.40 -1.93 17.59
CA GLN A 331 5.57 -1.81 18.47
C GLN A 331 6.81 -1.82 17.58
N THR A 332 7.53 -0.70 17.56
CA THR A 332 8.78 -0.57 16.82
C THR A 332 9.93 -1.33 17.48
N ALA A 333 10.94 -1.70 16.70
CA ALA A 333 12.20 -2.26 17.17
C ALA A 333 12.09 -3.50 18.07
N VAL A 334 11.18 -4.44 17.75
CA VAL A 334 11.04 -5.69 18.55
C VAL A 334 12.15 -6.68 18.20
N GLY A 335 12.25 -7.12 16.96
CA GLY A 335 13.32 -8.01 16.49
C GLY A 335 14.70 -7.34 16.56
N ASP A 336 14.77 -6.05 16.29
CA ASP A 336 16.00 -5.27 16.43
C ASP A 336 16.50 -5.21 17.88
N ILE A 337 15.58 -5.12 18.87
CA ILE A 337 15.96 -5.20 20.30
C ILE A 337 16.58 -6.55 20.62
N PHE A 338 15.98 -7.64 20.14
CA PHE A 338 16.54 -8.97 20.33
C PHE A 338 17.91 -9.12 19.66
N SER A 339 18.04 -8.63 18.43
CA SER A 339 19.31 -8.65 17.70
C SER A 339 20.40 -7.79 18.37
N TRP A 340 20.02 -6.68 18.99
CA TRP A 340 20.95 -5.83 19.76
C TRP A 340 21.36 -6.47 21.08
N PHE A 341 20.46 -7.22 21.72
CA PHE A 341 20.73 -7.83 23.03
C PHE A 341 21.56 -9.11 22.93
N THR A 342 21.47 -9.89 21.84
CA THR A 342 22.19 -11.18 21.65
C THR A 342 23.53 -10.97 20.96
#